data_b701ad990c524f291ed9bb54a3da7692
#
_entry.id   b701ad990c524f291ed9bb54a3da7692
#
_cell.length_a   1.000
_cell.length_b   1.000
_cell.length_c   1.000
_cell.angle_alpha   90.00
_cell.angle_beta   90.00
_cell.angle_gamma   90.00
#
_symmetry.space_group_name_H-M   'P 1'
#
loop_
_entity.id
_entity.type
_entity.pdbx_description
1 polymer ?
#
loop_
_entity_poly.entity_id
_entity_poly.type
_entity_poly.pdbx_seq_one_letter_code
_entity_poly.pdbx_strand_id
1 'polypeptide(L)'
;MSPRPASKSLIEEIAEQFEHLPWWAGLTAAAFAIAIGFLLPHVPSSGPLGAVIVVFGQWFLWILAAAVLLYTGVGVVRRWFSRRRFDRTMQVEALDPYEFEGYIEEFYRRRGYLLTPRGGRSADGGVDLVAEKRDERLIIQCKHWRVRSVGIRPVRELWGVVDHESATGAVLVTSGGFTPEAVAFARGKRLELIHGQALKRLVDEVRAGGQVGTHTLAEAPLPGRICTSCGSEMLLRVAKRGPNPGQTFWGCSRYPSCRATAPA
;
A
#
# COMPACT_ATOMS: atom_id res chain seq x y z
N MET A 1 -23.87 20.35 -13.90
CA MET A 1 -22.58 20.66 -14.56
C MET A 1 -21.50 19.92 -13.81
N SER A 2 -21.04 18.79 -14.35
CA SER A 2 -19.94 18.02 -13.76
C SER A 2 -18.61 18.74 -14.01
N PRO A 3 -17.74 18.92 -13.02
CA PRO A 3 -16.42 19.48 -13.24
C PRO A 3 -15.63 18.52 -14.15
N ARG A 4 -15.03 19.05 -15.22
CA ARG A 4 -14.08 18.30 -16.05
C ARG A 4 -12.91 17.82 -15.18
N PRO A 5 -12.45 16.56 -15.34
CA PRO A 5 -11.24 16.11 -14.67
C PRO A 5 -10.08 17.02 -15.09
N ALA A 6 -9.33 17.51 -14.11
CA ALA A 6 -8.12 18.28 -14.36
C ALA A 6 -7.17 17.41 -15.20
N SER A 7 -6.74 17.92 -16.36
CA SER A 7 -5.74 17.25 -17.19
C SER A 7 -4.47 17.05 -16.35
N LYS A 8 -4.06 15.80 -16.16
CA LYS A 8 -2.77 15.49 -15.57
C LYS A 8 -1.68 16.27 -16.33
N SER A 9 -0.73 16.83 -15.65
CA SER A 9 0.38 17.51 -16.33
C SER A 9 1.21 16.46 -17.09
N LEU A 10 1.74 16.83 -18.26
CA LEU A 10 2.64 15.96 -19.04
C LEU A 10 3.78 15.39 -18.19
N ILE A 11 4.20 16.11 -17.14
CA ILE A 11 5.23 15.69 -16.19
C ILE A 11 4.74 14.54 -15.32
N GLU A 12 3.47 14.56 -14.88
CA GLU A 12 2.86 13.46 -14.09
C GLU A 12 2.68 12.20 -14.93
N GLU A 13 2.28 12.34 -16.19
CA GLU A 13 2.10 11.22 -17.11
C GLU A 13 3.44 10.55 -17.47
N ILE A 14 4.48 11.34 -17.67
CA ILE A 14 5.84 10.86 -17.88
C ILE A 14 6.37 10.19 -16.60
N ALA A 15 6.16 10.77 -15.42
CA ALA A 15 6.61 10.20 -14.15
C ALA A 15 5.94 8.83 -13.86
N GLU A 16 4.64 8.67 -14.13
CA GLU A 16 3.92 7.40 -14.01
C GLU A 16 4.52 6.31 -14.93
N GLN A 17 4.91 6.66 -16.15
CA GLN A 17 5.55 5.72 -17.09
C GLN A 17 6.94 5.26 -16.62
N PHE A 18 7.69 6.13 -15.94
CA PHE A 18 9.01 5.81 -15.42
C PHE A 18 9.00 5.00 -14.12
N GLU A 19 7.91 5.01 -13.35
CA GLU A 19 7.81 4.22 -12.10
C GLU A 19 7.84 2.69 -12.33
N HIS A 20 7.46 2.24 -13.51
CA HIS A 20 7.45 0.80 -13.88
C HIS A 20 8.79 0.30 -14.42
N LEU A 21 9.75 1.20 -14.70
CA LEU A 21 11.05 0.80 -15.22
C LEU A 21 11.91 0.14 -14.11
N PRO A 22 12.57 -0.98 -14.42
CA PRO A 22 13.48 -1.59 -13.47
C PRO A 22 14.64 -0.64 -13.16
N TRP A 23 15.14 -0.68 -11.93
CA TRP A 23 16.19 0.23 -11.43
C TRP A 23 17.43 0.32 -12.34
N TRP A 24 17.77 -0.77 -13.04
CA TRP A 24 18.90 -0.79 -13.98
C TRP A 24 18.64 0.03 -15.25
N ALA A 25 17.38 0.25 -15.64
CA ALA A 25 17.05 1.05 -16.83
C ALA A 25 17.49 2.52 -16.66
N GLY A 26 17.37 3.09 -15.47
CA GLY A 26 17.91 4.41 -15.17
C GLY A 26 19.43 4.46 -15.25
N LEU A 27 20.11 3.41 -14.79
CA LEU A 27 21.58 3.32 -14.88
C LEU A 27 22.06 3.19 -16.33
N THR A 28 21.40 2.38 -17.16
CA THR A 28 21.75 2.25 -18.59
C THR A 28 21.49 3.54 -19.34
N ALA A 29 20.37 4.21 -19.10
CA ALA A 29 20.07 5.52 -19.70
C ALA A 29 21.11 6.58 -19.33
N ALA A 30 21.51 6.66 -18.07
CA ALA A 30 22.55 7.59 -17.61
C ALA A 30 23.91 7.25 -18.22
N ALA A 31 24.30 5.98 -18.27
CA ALA A 31 25.55 5.54 -18.90
C ALA A 31 25.58 5.90 -20.40
N PHE A 32 24.47 5.72 -21.09
CA PHE A 32 24.35 6.08 -22.51
C PHE A 32 24.45 7.60 -22.73
N ALA A 33 23.78 8.40 -21.89
CA ALA A 33 23.88 9.87 -21.95
C ALA A 33 25.31 10.36 -21.67
N ILE A 34 26.01 9.76 -20.72
CA ILE A 34 27.42 10.06 -20.43
C ILE A 34 28.30 9.71 -21.61
N ALA A 35 28.13 8.52 -22.21
CA ALA A 35 28.92 8.08 -23.36
C ALA A 35 28.73 9.03 -24.57
N ILE A 36 27.50 9.42 -24.88
CA ILE A 36 27.21 10.39 -25.94
C ILE A 36 27.90 11.74 -25.61
N GLY A 37 27.82 12.20 -24.36
CA GLY A 37 28.45 13.44 -23.91
C GLY A 37 29.97 13.42 -24.11
N PHE A 38 30.63 12.26 -23.96
CA PHE A 38 32.06 12.12 -24.26
C PHE A 38 32.37 12.06 -25.77
N LEU A 39 31.44 11.54 -26.58
CA LEU A 39 31.63 11.44 -28.02
C LEU A 39 31.33 12.73 -28.77
N LEU A 40 30.45 13.59 -28.25
CA LEU A 40 30.01 14.82 -28.89
C LEU A 40 31.18 15.78 -29.31
N PRO A 41 32.21 16.01 -28.49
CA PRO A 41 33.33 16.89 -28.86
C PRO A 41 34.18 16.38 -30.05
N HIS A 42 34.06 15.07 -30.39
CA HIS A 42 34.79 14.48 -31.50
C HIS A 42 34.05 14.60 -32.84
N VAL A 43 32.80 15.10 -32.80
CA VAL A 43 32.02 15.35 -34.02
C VAL A 43 32.52 16.68 -34.66
N PRO A 44 32.97 16.65 -35.94
CA PRO A 44 33.45 17.86 -36.58
C PRO A 44 32.32 18.88 -36.69
N SER A 45 32.50 20.02 -36.05
CA SER A 45 31.52 21.12 -36.04
C SER A 45 31.93 22.16 -37.08
N SER A 46 31.01 22.53 -37.96
CA SER A 46 31.23 23.58 -38.97
C SER A 46 30.96 24.95 -38.37
N GLY A 47 32.06 25.66 -38.00
CA GLY A 47 32.02 27.05 -37.55
C GLY A 47 31.78 27.25 -36.05
N PRO A 48 31.87 28.53 -35.58
CA PRO A 48 31.81 28.86 -34.14
C PRO A 48 30.48 28.56 -33.48
N LEU A 49 29.39 28.67 -34.17
CA LEU A 49 28.05 28.29 -33.68
C LEU A 49 27.93 26.76 -33.44
N GLY A 50 28.52 25.92 -34.30
CA GLY A 50 28.56 24.49 -34.13
C GLY A 50 29.30 24.06 -32.86
N ALA A 51 30.43 24.69 -32.60
CA ALA A 51 31.23 24.46 -31.39
C ALA A 51 30.44 24.82 -30.10
N VAL A 52 29.71 25.91 -30.10
CA VAL A 52 28.86 26.32 -28.97
C VAL A 52 27.75 25.28 -28.72
N ILE A 53 27.06 24.84 -29.78
CA ILE A 53 25.99 23.81 -29.66
C ILE A 53 26.54 22.51 -29.09
N VAL A 54 27.71 22.06 -29.52
CA VAL A 54 28.35 20.83 -28.99
C VAL A 54 28.65 20.96 -27.50
N VAL A 55 29.24 22.08 -27.06
CA VAL A 55 29.55 22.29 -25.65
C VAL A 55 28.27 22.32 -24.79
N PHE A 56 27.27 23.10 -25.20
CA PHE A 56 26.00 23.13 -24.47
C PHE A 56 25.28 21.79 -24.45
N GLY A 57 25.27 21.06 -25.59
CA GLY A 57 24.71 19.71 -25.69
C GLY A 57 25.38 18.69 -24.75
N GLN A 58 26.72 18.78 -24.65
CA GLN A 58 27.50 17.95 -23.72
C GLN A 58 27.13 18.21 -22.25
N TRP A 59 27.11 19.49 -21.84
CA TRP A 59 26.71 19.84 -20.48
C TRP A 59 25.28 19.44 -20.16
N PHE A 60 24.36 19.63 -21.10
CA PHE A 60 22.97 19.21 -20.97
C PHE A 60 22.85 17.71 -20.72
N LEU A 61 23.58 16.88 -21.49
CA LEU A 61 23.56 15.41 -21.31
C LEU A 61 24.12 14.98 -19.95
N TRP A 62 25.15 15.63 -19.46
CA TRP A 62 25.72 15.33 -18.15
C TRP A 62 24.78 15.73 -17.00
N ILE A 63 24.12 16.88 -17.10
CA ILE A 63 23.10 17.30 -16.13
C ILE A 63 21.94 16.33 -16.14
N LEU A 64 21.48 15.92 -17.33
CA LEU A 64 20.42 14.93 -17.47
C LEU A 64 20.82 13.58 -16.85
N ALA A 65 22.04 13.10 -17.13
CA ALA A 65 22.55 11.87 -16.54
C ALA A 65 22.62 11.96 -15.00
N ALA A 66 23.11 13.09 -14.48
CA ALA A 66 23.17 13.33 -13.03
C ALA A 66 21.76 13.34 -12.40
N ALA A 67 20.77 13.95 -13.05
CA ALA A 67 19.38 13.97 -12.57
C ALA A 67 18.77 12.57 -12.56
N VAL A 68 19.00 11.76 -13.60
CA VAL A 68 18.55 10.37 -13.67
C VAL A 68 19.21 9.52 -12.59
N LEU A 69 20.50 9.66 -12.35
CA LEU A 69 21.23 8.95 -11.29
C LEU A 69 20.72 9.34 -9.89
N LEU A 70 20.47 10.61 -9.67
CA LEU A 70 19.92 11.10 -8.40
C LEU A 70 18.51 10.51 -8.15
N TYR A 71 17.64 10.55 -9.16
CA TYR A 71 16.30 10.01 -9.09
C TYR A 71 16.29 8.50 -8.79
N THR A 72 17.11 7.73 -9.52
CA THR A 72 17.23 6.27 -9.29
C THR A 72 17.85 5.98 -7.92
N GLY A 73 18.87 6.74 -7.51
CA GLY A 73 19.50 6.60 -6.20
C GLY A 73 18.52 6.86 -5.05
N VAL A 74 17.72 7.92 -5.13
CA VAL A 74 16.67 8.21 -4.14
C VAL A 74 15.66 7.05 -4.09
N GLY A 75 15.25 6.53 -5.24
CA GLY A 75 14.33 5.38 -5.30
C GLY A 75 14.89 4.13 -4.61
N VAL A 76 16.17 3.79 -4.85
CA VAL A 76 16.84 2.66 -4.21
C VAL A 76 16.94 2.85 -2.70
N VAL A 77 17.34 4.03 -2.26
CA VAL A 77 17.46 4.36 -0.83
C VAL A 77 16.11 4.27 -0.12
N ARG A 78 15.05 4.86 -0.71
CA ARG A 78 13.69 4.76 -0.16
C ARG A 78 13.22 3.30 -0.02
N ARG A 79 13.45 2.46 -1.05
CA ARG A 79 13.11 1.02 -1.02
C ARG A 79 13.90 0.28 0.06
N TRP A 80 15.18 0.61 0.24
CA TRP A 80 16.00 -0.01 1.27
C TRP A 80 15.52 0.35 2.69
N PHE A 81 15.16 1.63 2.93
CA PHE A 81 14.59 2.05 4.20
C PHE A 81 13.22 1.40 4.47
N SER A 82 12.33 1.32 3.45
CA SER A 82 11.03 0.66 3.59
C SER A 82 11.19 -0.82 3.96
N ARG A 83 12.10 -1.54 3.29
CA ARG A 83 12.41 -2.95 3.62
C ARG A 83 12.90 -3.12 5.06
N ARG A 84 13.88 -2.30 5.48
CA ARG A 84 14.40 -2.35 6.84
C ARG A 84 13.35 -2.00 7.89
N ARG A 85 12.51 -1.02 7.60
CA ARG A 85 11.41 -0.64 8.49
C ARG A 85 10.42 -1.80 8.60
N PHE A 86 9.99 -2.37 7.49
CA PHE A 86 9.08 -3.53 7.49
C PHE A 86 9.62 -4.67 8.36
N ASP A 87 10.92 -5.00 8.25
CA ASP A 87 11.52 -6.09 9.02
C ASP A 87 11.62 -5.79 10.52
N ARG A 88 11.77 -4.53 10.91
CA ARG A 88 11.98 -4.11 12.32
C ARG A 88 10.70 -3.75 13.05
N THR A 89 9.66 -3.33 12.33
CA THR A 89 8.43 -2.83 12.96
C THR A 89 7.61 -3.99 13.51
N MET A 90 7.53 -4.06 14.84
CA MET A 90 6.71 -5.03 15.57
C MET A 90 5.34 -4.47 15.97
N GLN A 91 5.19 -3.16 16.07
CA GLN A 91 4.00 -2.45 16.50
C GLN A 91 3.46 -1.57 15.37
N VAL A 92 2.54 -2.11 14.61
CA VAL A 92 1.94 -1.42 13.46
C VAL A 92 1.09 -0.20 13.92
N GLU A 93 0.57 -0.27 15.14
CA GLU A 93 -0.23 0.78 15.76
C GLU A 93 0.56 2.05 16.11
N ALA A 94 1.90 1.94 16.19
CA ALA A 94 2.80 3.05 16.51
C ALA A 94 3.27 3.83 15.28
N LEU A 95 2.99 3.33 14.06
CA LEU A 95 3.35 4.00 12.82
C LEU A 95 2.53 5.28 12.64
N ASP A 96 3.06 6.27 11.95
CA ASP A 96 2.25 7.36 11.43
C ASP A 96 1.47 6.91 10.16
N PRO A 97 0.48 7.69 9.69
CA PRO A 97 -0.33 7.30 8.53
C PRO A 97 0.51 7.02 7.26
N TYR A 98 1.49 7.85 6.98
CA TYR A 98 2.37 7.71 5.82
C TYR A 98 3.28 6.48 5.94
N GLU A 99 3.81 6.23 7.14
CA GLU A 99 4.60 5.04 7.45
C GLU A 99 3.77 3.76 7.33
N PHE A 100 2.50 3.82 7.72
CA PHE A 100 1.57 2.70 7.61
C PHE A 100 1.28 2.35 6.14
N GLU A 101 1.04 3.35 5.28
CA GLU A 101 0.87 3.14 3.84
C GLU A 101 2.12 2.49 3.23
N GLY A 102 3.32 3.01 3.51
CA GLY A 102 4.57 2.43 3.05
C GLY A 102 4.83 1.01 3.58
N TYR A 103 4.31 0.69 4.78
CA TYR A 103 4.36 -0.65 5.36
C TYR A 103 3.47 -1.64 4.61
N ILE A 104 2.24 -1.23 4.26
CA ILE A 104 1.31 -2.02 3.45
C ILE A 104 1.84 -2.19 2.01
N GLU A 105 2.43 -1.15 1.44
CA GLU A 105 3.11 -1.23 0.15
C GLU A 105 4.19 -2.32 0.14
N GLU A 106 5.10 -2.34 1.13
CA GLU A 106 6.14 -3.37 1.22
C GLU A 106 5.57 -4.77 1.45
N PHE A 107 4.48 -4.89 2.22
CA PHE A 107 3.79 -6.15 2.43
C PHE A 107 3.29 -6.76 1.11
N TYR A 108 2.57 -5.99 0.28
CA TYR A 108 2.07 -6.47 -1.01
C TYR A 108 3.19 -6.70 -2.03
N ARG A 109 4.24 -5.87 -1.99
CA ARG A 109 5.43 -6.07 -2.85
C ARG A 109 6.10 -7.42 -2.57
N ARG A 110 6.24 -7.83 -1.31
CA ARG A 110 6.80 -9.14 -0.94
C ARG A 110 5.90 -10.29 -1.35
N ARG A 111 4.61 -10.07 -1.48
CA ARG A 111 3.65 -11.03 -2.05
C ARG A 111 3.71 -11.11 -3.58
N GLY A 112 4.55 -10.34 -4.21
CA GLY A 112 4.79 -10.34 -5.65
C GLY A 112 3.81 -9.51 -6.47
N TYR A 113 3.14 -8.52 -5.83
CA TYR A 113 2.32 -7.54 -6.54
C TYR A 113 3.18 -6.40 -7.08
N LEU A 114 2.85 -5.95 -8.28
CA LEU A 114 3.27 -4.67 -8.81
C LEU A 114 2.38 -3.61 -8.20
N LEU A 115 2.97 -2.53 -7.67
CA LEU A 115 2.24 -1.53 -6.90
C LEU A 115 2.33 -0.17 -7.57
N THR A 116 1.17 0.47 -7.71
CA THR A 116 1.05 1.86 -8.16
C THR A 116 0.46 2.68 -7.01
N PRO A 117 1.27 3.50 -6.31
CA PRO A 117 0.76 4.42 -5.30
C PRO A 117 -0.17 5.46 -5.95
N ARG A 118 -1.33 5.68 -5.34
CA ARG A 118 -2.27 6.74 -5.74
C ARG A 118 -2.40 7.83 -4.67
N GLY A 119 -1.46 7.87 -3.74
CA GLY A 119 -1.43 8.80 -2.63
C GLY A 119 -1.32 10.25 -3.09
N GLY A 120 -2.41 10.97 -2.96
CA GLY A 120 -2.55 12.40 -3.12
C GLY A 120 -3.87 12.82 -2.52
N ARG A 121 -4.03 14.08 -2.12
CA ARG A 121 -5.30 14.68 -1.66
C ARG A 121 -6.38 14.74 -2.76
N SER A 122 -6.30 13.86 -3.73
CA SER A 122 -7.19 13.82 -4.89
C SER A 122 -8.51 13.18 -4.54
N ALA A 123 -9.58 13.56 -5.25
CA ALA A 123 -10.96 13.12 -5.05
C ALA A 123 -11.23 11.66 -5.46
N ASP A 124 -10.23 10.78 -5.38
CA ASP A 124 -10.20 9.43 -5.96
C ASP A 124 -10.85 8.36 -5.08
N GLY A 125 -11.86 8.74 -4.26
CA GLY A 125 -12.57 7.78 -3.41
C GLY A 125 -11.73 7.17 -2.28
N GLY A 126 -10.53 7.73 -1.99
CA GLY A 126 -9.66 7.32 -0.88
C GLY A 126 -8.85 6.06 -1.17
N VAL A 127 -8.58 5.73 -2.43
CA VAL A 127 -7.66 4.65 -2.83
C VAL A 127 -6.23 5.11 -2.60
N ASP A 128 -5.47 4.35 -1.81
CA ASP A 128 -4.07 4.68 -1.51
C ASP A 128 -3.09 3.93 -2.42
N LEU A 129 -3.41 2.67 -2.78
CA LEU A 129 -2.57 1.81 -3.61
C LEU A 129 -3.42 1.00 -4.59
N VAL A 130 -2.86 0.76 -5.78
CA VAL A 130 -3.33 -0.28 -6.70
C VAL A 130 -2.27 -1.37 -6.76
N ALA A 131 -2.69 -2.62 -6.54
CA ALA A 131 -1.82 -3.80 -6.53
C ALA A 131 -2.22 -4.76 -7.65
N GLU A 132 -1.29 -5.08 -8.55
CA GLU A 132 -1.53 -5.92 -9.72
C GLU A 132 -0.62 -7.14 -9.69
N LYS A 133 -1.21 -8.31 -9.94
CA LYS A 133 -0.48 -9.58 -10.04
C LYS A 133 -1.24 -10.54 -10.94
N ARG A 134 -0.69 -10.88 -12.11
CA ARG A 134 -1.35 -11.69 -13.14
C ARG A 134 -2.70 -11.08 -13.52
N ASP A 135 -3.80 -11.81 -13.29
CA ASP A 135 -5.17 -11.39 -13.60
C ASP A 135 -5.88 -10.71 -12.40
N GLU A 136 -5.14 -10.48 -11.32
CA GLU A 136 -5.67 -9.86 -10.10
C GLU A 136 -5.26 -8.39 -10.04
N ARG A 137 -6.27 -7.50 -9.94
CA ARG A 137 -6.11 -6.07 -9.73
C ARG A 137 -6.89 -5.66 -8.49
N LEU A 138 -6.18 -5.33 -7.43
CA LEU A 138 -6.75 -4.94 -6.14
C LEU A 138 -6.58 -3.43 -5.92
N ILE A 139 -7.64 -2.80 -5.46
CA ILE A 139 -7.57 -1.45 -4.90
C ILE A 139 -7.46 -1.56 -3.38
N ILE A 140 -6.49 -0.86 -2.82
CA ILE A 140 -6.16 -0.94 -1.40
C ILE A 140 -6.35 0.43 -0.77
N GLN A 141 -7.10 0.45 0.32
CA GLN A 141 -7.25 1.62 1.17
C GLN A 141 -6.70 1.35 2.55
N CYS A 142 -5.84 2.24 3.03
CA CYS A 142 -5.23 2.20 4.34
C CYS A 142 -5.95 3.17 5.28
N LYS A 143 -6.44 2.68 6.40
CA LYS A 143 -7.05 3.51 7.45
C LYS A 143 -6.26 3.35 8.74
N HIS A 144 -5.14 4.08 8.80
CA HIS A 144 -4.37 4.18 10.03
C HIS A 144 -4.97 5.29 10.89
N TRP A 145 -5.76 4.90 11.89
CA TRP A 145 -6.47 5.86 12.70
C TRP A 145 -6.24 5.63 14.19
N ARG A 146 -6.18 6.75 14.89
CA ARG A 146 -6.38 6.82 16.35
C ARG A 146 -7.76 6.30 16.78
N VAL A 147 -8.63 5.98 15.83
CA VAL A 147 -9.99 5.46 16.05
C VAL A 147 -9.92 3.95 16.14
N ARG A 148 -10.52 3.39 17.21
CA ARG A 148 -10.46 1.96 17.53
C ARG A 148 -11.13 1.05 16.51
N SER A 149 -12.09 1.54 15.70
CA SER A 149 -12.77 0.76 14.70
C SER A 149 -13.25 1.59 13.51
N VAL A 150 -13.19 1.01 12.31
CA VAL A 150 -13.67 1.57 11.06
C VAL A 150 -15.13 1.17 10.87
N GLY A 151 -16.00 2.16 10.63
CA GLY A 151 -17.43 1.95 10.37
C GLY A 151 -17.71 1.57 8.92
N ILE A 152 -19.01 1.37 8.62
CA ILE A 152 -19.50 0.93 7.29
C ILE A 152 -19.25 1.95 6.18
N ARG A 153 -19.19 3.25 6.47
CA ARG A 153 -19.11 4.30 5.45
C ARG A 153 -17.85 4.18 4.55
N PRO A 154 -16.62 4.11 5.08
CA PRO A 154 -15.42 3.91 4.25
C PRO A 154 -15.46 2.60 3.45
N VAL A 155 -16.09 1.56 3.99
CA VAL A 155 -16.23 0.26 3.32
C VAL A 155 -17.14 0.35 2.10
N ARG A 156 -18.23 1.13 2.20
CA ARG A 156 -19.15 1.41 1.08
C ARG A 156 -18.49 2.29 0.02
N GLU A 157 -17.77 3.31 0.45
CA GLU A 157 -17.04 4.22 -0.44
C GLU A 157 -16.02 3.42 -1.28
N LEU A 158 -15.20 2.59 -0.64
CA LEU A 158 -14.24 1.75 -1.34
C LEU A 158 -14.91 0.75 -2.29
N TRP A 159 -16.02 0.12 -1.85
CA TRP A 159 -16.78 -0.79 -2.72
C TRP A 159 -17.31 -0.11 -3.98
N GLY A 160 -17.77 1.14 -3.88
CA GLY A 160 -18.23 1.92 -5.03
C GLY A 160 -17.15 2.21 -6.08
N VAL A 161 -15.87 2.13 -5.71
CA VAL A 161 -14.75 2.40 -6.62
C VAL A 161 -14.31 1.14 -7.39
N VAL A 162 -14.64 -0.07 -6.89
CA VAL A 162 -14.19 -1.35 -7.49
C VAL A 162 -14.56 -1.46 -8.96
N ASP A 163 -15.82 -1.21 -9.31
CA ASP A 163 -16.28 -1.34 -10.68
C ASP A 163 -15.76 -0.18 -11.56
N HIS A 164 -15.67 1.03 -11.00
CA HIS A 164 -15.12 2.20 -11.71
C HIS A 164 -13.66 1.99 -12.11
N GLU A 165 -12.88 1.38 -11.25
CA GLU A 165 -11.44 1.10 -11.46
C GLU A 165 -11.20 -0.22 -12.22
N SER A 166 -12.24 -0.93 -12.64
CA SER A 166 -12.14 -2.26 -13.27
C SER A 166 -11.30 -3.22 -12.41
N ALA A 167 -11.41 -3.11 -11.08
CA ALA A 167 -10.68 -3.92 -10.15
C ALA A 167 -11.33 -5.30 -9.95
N THR A 168 -10.51 -6.32 -9.75
CA THR A 168 -11.00 -7.66 -9.40
C THR A 168 -11.50 -7.75 -7.97
N GLY A 169 -11.06 -6.81 -7.11
CA GLY A 169 -11.48 -6.70 -5.73
C GLY A 169 -10.88 -5.49 -5.03
N ALA A 170 -11.25 -5.32 -3.75
CA ALA A 170 -10.69 -4.27 -2.92
C ALA A 170 -10.28 -4.79 -1.55
N VAL A 171 -9.33 -4.11 -0.93
CA VAL A 171 -8.85 -4.41 0.42
C VAL A 171 -8.86 -3.13 1.25
N LEU A 172 -9.51 -3.18 2.39
CA LEU A 172 -9.44 -2.11 3.38
C LEU A 172 -8.61 -2.59 4.57
N VAL A 173 -7.48 -1.96 4.79
CA VAL A 173 -6.54 -2.31 5.87
C VAL A 173 -6.61 -1.27 6.97
N THR A 174 -6.67 -1.72 8.22
CA THR A 174 -6.61 -0.82 9.38
C THR A 174 -5.69 -1.36 10.47
N SER A 175 -5.03 -0.47 11.20
CA SER A 175 -4.30 -0.82 12.42
C SER A 175 -5.24 -1.15 13.60
N GLY A 176 -6.50 -0.71 13.53
CA GLY A 176 -7.56 -0.99 14.51
C GLY A 176 -8.41 -2.19 14.13
N GLY A 177 -9.74 -2.06 14.31
CA GLY A 177 -10.74 -3.06 13.96
C GLY A 177 -11.83 -2.51 13.05
N PHE A 178 -12.86 -3.31 12.79
CA PHE A 178 -14.06 -2.94 12.03
C PHE A 178 -15.31 -3.09 12.88
N THR A 179 -16.33 -2.26 12.61
CA THR A 179 -17.63 -2.43 13.27
C THR A 179 -18.36 -3.66 12.69
N PRO A 180 -19.31 -4.27 13.44
CA PRO A 180 -20.09 -5.39 12.95
C PRO A 180 -20.82 -5.10 11.63
N GLU A 181 -21.33 -3.88 11.46
CA GLU A 181 -22.03 -3.44 10.24
C GLU A 181 -21.08 -3.37 9.04
N ALA A 182 -19.82 -2.92 9.25
CA ALA A 182 -18.80 -2.89 8.22
C ALA A 182 -18.47 -4.32 7.74
N VAL A 183 -18.28 -5.25 8.69
CA VAL A 183 -18.02 -6.66 8.40
C VAL A 183 -19.23 -7.30 7.70
N ALA A 184 -20.45 -7.04 8.17
CA ALA A 184 -21.67 -7.58 7.56
C ALA A 184 -21.83 -7.09 6.10
N PHE A 185 -21.49 -5.82 5.83
CA PHE A 185 -21.56 -5.26 4.48
C PHE A 185 -20.54 -5.91 3.52
N ALA A 186 -19.35 -6.22 3.98
CA ALA A 186 -18.29 -6.81 3.15
C ALA A 186 -18.58 -8.27 2.77
N ARG A 187 -19.41 -8.98 3.54
CA ARG A 187 -19.76 -10.39 3.26
C ARG A 187 -20.33 -10.57 1.86
N GLY A 188 -19.85 -11.58 1.16
CA GLY A 188 -20.32 -11.93 -0.19
C GLY A 188 -19.88 -10.93 -1.29
N LYS A 189 -19.01 -9.99 -0.96
CA LYS A 189 -18.42 -9.05 -1.92
C LYS A 189 -16.94 -9.35 -2.12
N ARG A 190 -16.41 -8.91 -3.24
CA ARG A 190 -14.96 -8.94 -3.52
C ARG A 190 -14.24 -7.82 -2.74
N LEU A 191 -14.41 -7.85 -1.43
CA LEU A 191 -13.94 -6.83 -0.50
C LEU A 191 -13.38 -7.49 0.76
N GLU A 192 -12.08 -7.39 0.94
CA GLU A 192 -11.36 -7.92 2.10
C GLU A 192 -11.18 -6.83 3.16
N LEU A 193 -11.40 -7.17 4.43
CA LEU A 193 -11.19 -6.29 5.57
C LEU A 193 -10.07 -6.87 6.44
N ILE A 194 -8.92 -6.18 6.49
CA ILE A 194 -7.74 -6.60 7.26
C ILE A 194 -7.61 -5.71 8.50
N HIS A 195 -7.93 -6.23 9.67
CA HIS A 195 -7.73 -5.54 10.94
C HIS A 195 -6.31 -5.75 11.49
N GLY A 196 -5.86 -4.93 12.44
CA GLY A 196 -4.48 -4.90 12.91
C GLY A 196 -3.90 -6.24 13.35
N GLN A 197 -4.67 -7.09 14.04
CA GLN A 197 -4.19 -8.42 14.43
C GLN A 197 -4.08 -9.39 13.25
N ALA A 198 -5.00 -9.32 12.28
CA ALA A 198 -4.91 -10.10 11.06
C ALA A 198 -3.70 -9.66 10.23
N LEU A 199 -3.50 -8.34 10.09
CA LEU A 199 -2.33 -7.78 9.41
C LEU A 199 -1.03 -8.29 10.03
N LYS A 200 -0.94 -8.30 11.36
CA LYS A 200 0.26 -8.80 12.06
C LYS A 200 0.55 -10.25 11.68
N ARG A 201 -0.46 -11.13 11.74
CA ARG A 201 -0.29 -12.56 11.36
C ARG A 201 0.19 -12.70 9.91
N LEU A 202 -0.46 -12.00 8.98
CA LEU A 202 -0.10 -12.03 7.56
C LEU A 202 1.32 -11.53 7.31
N VAL A 203 1.75 -10.50 8.03
CA VAL A 203 3.11 -9.97 7.95
C VAL A 203 4.12 -10.97 8.49
N ASP A 204 3.84 -11.61 9.61
CA ASP A 204 4.74 -12.61 10.20
C ASP A 204 4.90 -13.83 9.25
N GLU A 205 3.84 -14.25 8.56
CA GLU A 205 3.88 -15.27 7.51
C GLU A 205 4.78 -14.85 6.33
N VAL A 206 4.62 -13.61 5.84
CA VAL A 206 5.45 -13.06 4.75
C VAL A 206 6.92 -12.96 5.15
N ARG A 207 7.21 -12.58 6.40
CA ARG A 207 8.58 -12.51 6.93
C ARG A 207 9.24 -13.88 7.05
N ALA A 208 8.47 -14.90 7.41
CA ALA A 208 8.93 -16.28 7.48
C ALA A 208 9.20 -16.91 6.09
N GLY A 209 9.02 -16.16 5.00
CA GLY A 209 9.19 -16.67 3.64
C GLY A 209 8.06 -17.60 3.19
N GLY A 210 6.97 -17.66 3.95
CA GLY A 210 5.76 -18.37 3.57
C GLY A 210 5.17 -17.73 2.31
N GLN A 211 4.97 -18.52 1.27
CA GLN A 211 4.07 -18.12 0.19
C GLN A 211 2.67 -18.07 0.82
N VAL A 212 2.28 -16.87 1.25
CA VAL A 212 0.88 -16.63 1.57
C VAL A 212 0.13 -16.89 0.27
N GLY A 213 -0.56 -18.03 0.22
CA GLY A 213 -1.37 -18.40 -0.92
C GLY A 213 -2.24 -17.20 -1.29
N THR A 214 -2.53 -17.05 -2.57
CA THR A 214 -3.59 -16.15 -3.03
C THR A 214 -4.75 -16.33 -2.06
N HIS A 215 -4.97 -15.34 -1.18
CA HIS A 215 -6.22 -15.30 -0.44
C HIS A 215 -7.29 -15.21 -1.52
N THR A 216 -7.91 -16.35 -1.80
CA THR A 216 -9.18 -16.35 -2.48
C THR A 216 -10.03 -15.37 -1.70
N LEU A 217 -10.57 -14.37 -2.39
CA LEU A 217 -11.47 -13.33 -1.84
C LEU A 217 -12.75 -13.93 -1.19
N ALA A 218 -12.78 -15.24 -1.00
CA ALA A 218 -13.81 -16.03 -0.39
C ALA A 218 -13.20 -16.82 0.77
N GLU A 219 -13.52 -16.40 1.97
CA GLU A 219 -13.18 -16.95 3.29
C GLU A 219 -12.01 -16.26 4.00
N ALA A 220 -12.27 -15.00 4.40
CA ALA A 220 -11.81 -14.64 5.73
C ALA A 220 -12.41 -15.67 6.71
N PRO A 221 -11.61 -16.37 7.55
CA PRO A 221 -12.16 -17.19 8.61
C PRO A 221 -13.20 -16.34 9.30
N LEU A 222 -14.39 -16.91 9.51
CA LEU A 222 -15.50 -16.23 10.20
C LEU A 222 -14.88 -15.40 11.33
N PRO A 223 -14.94 -14.07 11.30
CA PRO A 223 -14.29 -13.29 12.33
C PRO A 223 -14.87 -13.76 13.64
N GLY A 224 -14.02 -14.28 14.50
CA GLY A 224 -14.37 -14.42 15.90
C GLY A 224 -15.02 -13.09 16.26
N ARG A 225 -16.15 -13.11 16.96
CA ARG A 225 -16.90 -11.90 17.31
C ARG A 225 -15.95 -10.78 17.69
N ILE A 226 -16.03 -9.61 17.02
CA ILE A 226 -15.12 -8.50 17.27
C ILE A 226 -15.66 -7.72 18.47
N CYS A 227 -14.78 -7.40 19.38
CA CYS A 227 -15.11 -6.60 20.58
C CYS A 227 -15.55 -5.18 20.16
N THR A 228 -16.78 -4.81 20.48
CA THR A 228 -17.36 -3.50 20.18
C THR A 228 -16.67 -2.35 20.92
N SER A 229 -15.96 -2.66 22.02
CA SER A 229 -15.28 -1.65 22.86
C SER A 229 -13.85 -1.33 22.39
N CYS A 230 -13.12 -2.29 21.77
CA CYS A 230 -11.72 -2.09 21.42
C CYS A 230 -11.32 -2.64 20.04
N GLY A 231 -12.28 -3.20 19.28
CA GLY A 231 -12.02 -3.74 17.93
C GLY A 231 -11.17 -5.02 17.88
N SER A 232 -10.81 -5.60 19.03
CA SER A 232 -10.03 -6.84 19.09
C SER A 232 -10.95 -8.07 18.95
N GLU A 233 -10.39 -9.19 18.57
CA GLU A 233 -11.11 -10.46 18.50
C GLU A 233 -11.69 -10.86 19.85
N MET A 234 -12.88 -11.44 19.87
CA MET A 234 -13.47 -12.03 21.06
C MET A 234 -13.28 -13.54 21.03
N LEU A 235 -12.88 -14.10 22.15
CA LEU A 235 -12.68 -15.54 22.34
C LEU A 235 -13.87 -16.14 23.06
N LEU A 236 -14.34 -17.28 22.62
CA LEU A 236 -15.36 -18.03 23.33
C LEU A 236 -14.74 -18.58 24.63
N ARG A 237 -15.33 -18.25 25.76
CA ARG A 237 -14.87 -18.64 27.09
C ARG A 237 -16.02 -19.28 27.88
N VAL A 238 -15.66 -20.14 28.81
CA VAL A 238 -16.63 -20.73 29.75
C VAL A 238 -16.51 -20.01 31.08
N ALA A 239 -17.61 -19.54 31.61
CA ALA A 239 -17.67 -18.88 32.91
C ALA A 239 -17.30 -19.89 34.02
N LYS A 240 -16.18 -19.66 34.70
CA LYS A 240 -15.75 -20.51 35.83
C LYS A 240 -16.32 -20.04 37.17
N ARG A 241 -16.76 -18.80 37.29
CA ARG A 241 -17.32 -18.18 38.51
C ARG A 241 -18.36 -17.13 38.08
N GLY A 242 -19.26 -16.79 38.97
CA GLY A 242 -20.29 -15.78 38.76
C GLY A 242 -21.69 -16.38 38.75
N PRO A 243 -22.73 -15.62 38.37
CA PRO A 243 -24.13 -16.02 38.44
C PRO A 243 -24.49 -17.18 37.52
N ASN A 244 -23.70 -17.44 36.48
CA ASN A 244 -23.97 -18.51 35.48
C ASN A 244 -22.70 -19.33 35.19
N PRO A 245 -22.20 -20.13 36.16
CA PRO A 245 -21.03 -20.98 35.93
C PRO A 245 -21.37 -22.07 34.92
N GLY A 246 -20.41 -22.35 33.98
CA GLY A 246 -20.61 -23.33 32.90
C GLY A 246 -21.17 -22.73 31.61
N GLN A 247 -21.72 -21.53 31.62
CA GLN A 247 -22.18 -20.89 30.38
C GLN A 247 -21.01 -20.36 29.54
N THR A 248 -21.18 -20.48 28.24
CA THR A 248 -20.25 -19.91 27.27
C THR A 248 -20.57 -18.43 27.01
N PHE A 249 -19.54 -17.63 26.87
CA PHE A 249 -19.65 -16.22 26.52
C PHE A 249 -18.45 -15.78 25.68
N TRP A 250 -18.62 -14.74 24.88
CA TRP A 250 -17.52 -14.10 24.18
C TRP A 250 -16.83 -13.10 25.09
N GLY A 251 -15.53 -13.28 25.33
CA GLY A 251 -14.69 -12.35 26.08
C GLY A 251 -13.61 -11.75 25.19
N CYS A 252 -13.33 -10.44 25.36
CA CYS A 252 -12.29 -9.79 24.59
C CYS A 252 -10.92 -10.45 24.79
N SER A 253 -10.18 -10.66 23.71
CA SER A 253 -8.81 -11.22 23.75
C SER A 253 -7.83 -10.33 24.51
N ARG A 254 -8.10 -9.02 24.60
CA ARG A 254 -7.27 -8.04 25.32
C ARG A 254 -7.60 -7.94 26.83
N TYR A 255 -8.32 -8.89 27.38
CA TYR A 255 -8.47 -8.94 28.84
C TYR A 255 -7.08 -9.05 29.51
N PRO A 256 -6.77 -8.29 30.58
CA PRO A 256 -7.65 -7.44 31.39
C PRO A 256 -7.77 -5.98 30.91
N SER A 257 -7.04 -5.54 29.88
CA SER A 257 -7.05 -4.15 29.39
C SER A 257 -8.40 -3.77 28.76
N CYS A 258 -9.14 -4.74 28.21
CA CYS A 258 -10.52 -4.58 27.76
C CYS A 258 -11.37 -5.68 28.40
N ARG A 259 -12.41 -5.29 29.12
CA ARG A 259 -13.31 -6.20 29.86
C ARG A 259 -14.64 -6.45 29.17
N ALA A 260 -14.75 -6.11 27.87
CA ALA A 260 -15.99 -6.30 27.12
C ALA A 260 -16.33 -7.79 26.99
N THR A 261 -17.60 -8.11 27.20
CA THR A 261 -18.17 -9.44 27.01
C THR A 261 -19.44 -9.37 26.18
N ALA A 262 -19.80 -10.46 25.48
CA ALA A 262 -21.06 -10.59 24.78
C ALA A 262 -21.62 -12.01 24.96
N PRO A 263 -22.94 -12.19 24.93
CA PRO A 263 -23.55 -13.53 25.01
C PRO A 263 -23.09 -14.42 23.86
N ALA A 264 -22.95 -15.72 24.12
CA ALA A 264 -22.58 -16.72 23.10
C ALA A 264 -23.70 -16.96 22.11
#